data_3ff22a7c9690c8df5161d34024087a1d
#
_entry.id   3ff22a7c9690c8df5161d34024087a1d
#
_cell.length_a   1.000
_cell.length_b   1.000
_cell.length_c   1.000
_cell.angle_alpha   90.00
_cell.angle_beta   90.00
_cell.angle_gamma   90.00
#
_symmetry.space_group_name_H-M   'P 1'
#
loop_
_entity.id
_entity.type
_entity.pdbx_description
1 polymer ?
#
loop_
_entity_poly.entity_id
_entity_poly.type
_entity_poly.pdbx_seq_one_letter_code
_entity_poly.pdbx_strand_id
1 'polypeptide(L)'
;MIHYRSAALLIAAVSLAGCSDNEEQPEAIDKLVAEMSQRVQATTELEKLDELIPRYNQPKTVACLTGEFTVAESLPAQYRHGLFEQASTYPVTARFANATKWDDSEKDLRGVSLKVSGLQGNTIWGESGSQDFLFNSYPALFVATPEEFLGFMRARQEGDKKSLIKFFLSPFDPHIGALITVLKARDKHASPLDIRYWSTVPSALDSSLSATQVPTPETQAVKYSLTPCSTYQTEEIVEPGKNQLRAAIKSHLTHAPACLEFGIQLQGDPDEMPLDDASVIWDEDSSPFVTVATVQFEDQSIDDAQSLEQCESRQFNPWQSLPAHTPLGRMNAVRKAVYATGAYQRANR
;
A
#
# COMPACT_ATOMS: atom_id res chain seq x y z
N MET A 1 -75.79 51.75 -10.01
CA MET A 1 -74.73 51.41 -8.99
C MET A 1 -74.52 49.91 -8.98
N ILE A 2 -73.58 49.46 -9.70
CA ILE A 2 -73.29 48.03 -9.87
C ILE A 2 -71.89 47.78 -9.30
N HIS A 3 -71.79 46.98 -8.22
CA HIS A 3 -70.56 46.65 -7.56
C HIS A 3 -69.94 45.42 -8.22
N TYR A 4 -68.78 45.53 -8.83
CA TYR A 4 -67.95 44.42 -9.24
C TYR A 4 -67.11 43.91 -8.05
N ARG A 5 -67.30 42.65 -7.68
CA ARG A 5 -66.45 41.92 -6.76
C ARG A 5 -65.36 41.19 -7.55
N SER A 6 -64.14 41.59 -7.35
CA SER A 6 -62.99 40.87 -7.90
C SER A 6 -62.73 39.60 -7.07
N ALA A 7 -62.76 38.46 -7.72
CA ALA A 7 -62.34 37.19 -7.15
C ALA A 7 -60.82 37.05 -7.34
N ALA A 8 -60.07 36.99 -6.25
CA ALA A 8 -58.64 36.69 -6.26
C ALA A 8 -58.47 35.13 -6.31
N LEU A 9 -57.84 34.69 -7.39
CA LEU A 9 -57.40 33.29 -7.54
C LEU A 9 -56.12 33.11 -6.70
N LEU A 10 -56.17 32.30 -5.62
CA LEU A 10 -55.03 31.82 -4.93
C LEU A 10 -54.44 30.63 -5.74
N ILE A 11 -53.25 30.85 -6.34
CA ILE A 11 -52.44 29.78 -6.90
C ILE A 11 -51.60 29.21 -5.74
N ALA A 12 -51.97 28.00 -5.30
CA ALA A 12 -51.17 27.23 -4.38
C ALA A 12 -49.96 26.70 -5.13
N ALA A 13 -48.77 27.23 -4.85
CA ALA A 13 -47.49 26.68 -5.28
C ALA A 13 -47.22 25.38 -4.45
N VAL A 14 -47.36 24.22 -5.08
CA VAL A 14 -46.87 22.97 -4.52
C VAL A 14 -45.37 22.96 -4.68
N SER A 15 -44.66 23.20 -3.60
CA SER A 15 -43.23 22.97 -3.49
C SER A 15 -42.98 21.48 -3.50
N LEU A 16 -42.53 20.94 -4.61
CA LEU A 16 -41.90 19.60 -4.67
C LEU A 16 -40.61 19.71 -3.85
N ALA A 17 -40.66 19.25 -2.61
CA ALA A 17 -39.47 18.93 -1.86
C ALA A 17 -38.78 17.75 -2.60
N GLY A 18 -37.77 18.07 -3.41
CA GLY A 18 -36.86 17.07 -3.93
C GLY A 18 -36.17 16.42 -2.74
N CYS A 19 -36.27 15.12 -2.63
CA CYS A 19 -35.36 14.34 -1.82
C CYS A 19 -33.96 14.61 -2.38
N SER A 20 -33.17 15.42 -1.67
CA SER A 20 -31.74 15.43 -1.85
C SER A 20 -31.26 14.13 -1.25
N ASP A 21 -30.82 13.20 -2.09
CA ASP A 21 -29.94 12.13 -1.67
C ASP A 21 -28.73 12.84 -1.04
N ASN A 22 -28.67 12.78 0.29
CA ASN A 22 -27.46 13.17 1.03
C ASN A 22 -26.41 12.09 0.75
N GLU A 23 -25.77 12.15 -0.40
CA GLU A 23 -24.44 11.58 -0.54
C GLU A 23 -23.54 12.35 0.44
N GLU A 24 -23.18 11.71 1.54
CA GLU A 24 -22.21 12.25 2.49
C GLU A 24 -20.96 12.63 1.69
N GLN A 25 -20.68 13.93 1.59
CA GLN A 25 -19.47 14.38 0.91
C GLN A 25 -18.26 13.80 1.63
N PRO A 26 -17.31 13.21 0.90
CA PRO A 26 -16.11 12.63 1.50
C PRO A 26 -15.43 13.65 2.41
N GLU A 27 -14.97 13.23 3.58
CA GLU A 27 -14.23 14.11 4.49
C GLU A 27 -13.02 14.74 3.78
N ALA A 28 -12.72 15.98 4.12
CA ALA A 28 -11.55 16.67 3.56
C ALA A 28 -10.28 15.90 3.94
N ILE A 29 -9.42 15.60 2.97
CA ILE A 29 -8.17 14.85 3.14
C ILE A 29 -7.33 15.40 4.30
N ASP A 30 -7.25 16.71 4.48
CA ASP A 30 -6.46 17.33 5.55
C ASP A 30 -6.94 16.92 6.96
N LYS A 31 -8.25 16.74 7.16
CA LYS A 31 -8.79 16.26 8.44
C LYS A 31 -8.42 14.81 8.68
N LEU A 32 -8.56 13.96 7.66
CA LEU A 32 -8.17 12.56 7.74
C LEU A 32 -6.68 12.42 8.02
N VAL A 33 -5.83 13.16 7.31
CA VAL A 33 -4.38 13.20 7.51
C VAL A 33 -4.04 13.60 8.95
N ALA A 34 -4.65 14.66 9.48
CA ALA A 34 -4.37 15.14 10.83
C ALA A 34 -4.70 14.07 11.88
N GLU A 35 -5.91 13.49 11.83
CA GLU A 35 -6.30 12.47 12.79
C GLU A 35 -5.52 11.16 12.63
N MET A 36 -5.32 10.68 11.41
CA MET A 36 -4.56 9.44 11.15
C MET A 36 -3.11 9.58 11.62
N SER A 37 -2.46 10.74 11.38
CA SER A 37 -1.10 11.01 11.85
C SER A 37 -1.02 11.00 13.36
N GLN A 38 -1.98 11.64 14.05
CA GLN A 38 -2.08 11.62 15.52
C GLN A 38 -2.25 10.18 16.04
N ARG A 39 -3.08 9.37 15.37
CA ARG A 39 -3.30 7.96 15.74
C ARG A 39 -2.07 7.10 15.55
N VAL A 40 -1.32 7.31 14.46
CA VAL A 40 -0.04 6.64 14.25
C VAL A 40 0.91 6.95 15.40
N GLN A 41 1.06 8.21 15.79
CA GLN A 41 1.92 8.61 16.90
C GLN A 41 1.53 7.94 18.22
N ALA A 42 0.25 8.04 18.56
CA ALA A 42 -0.25 7.49 19.82
C ALA A 42 -0.12 5.95 19.88
N THR A 43 -0.46 5.25 18.78
CA THR A 43 -0.41 3.78 18.76
C THR A 43 1.03 3.27 18.78
N THR A 44 1.94 3.85 18.00
CA THR A 44 3.33 3.39 17.97
C THR A 44 4.08 3.68 19.27
N GLU A 45 3.71 4.74 19.99
CA GLU A 45 4.24 4.99 21.32
C GLU A 45 3.74 3.96 22.35
N LEU A 46 2.46 3.56 22.27
CA LEU A 46 1.90 2.51 23.12
C LEU A 46 2.49 1.12 22.83
N GLU A 47 2.85 0.87 21.56
CA GLU A 47 3.44 -0.40 21.09
C GLU A 47 4.98 -0.40 21.15
N LYS A 48 5.59 0.62 21.75
CA LYS A 48 7.04 0.75 21.89
C LYS A 48 7.64 -0.44 22.62
N LEU A 49 8.73 -0.97 22.11
CA LEU A 49 9.50 -2.07 22.68
C LEU A 49 10.88 -1.53 23.10
N ASP A 50 11.10 -1.38 24.39
CA ASP A 50 12.27 -0.70 24.93
C ASP A 50 12.46 0.69 24.29
N GLU A 51 13.57 0.92 23.58
CA GLU A 51 13.84 2.15 22.85
C GLU A 51 13.31 2.13 21.40
N LEU A 52 12.77 1.00 20.92
CA LEU A 52 12.30 0.84 19.54
C LEU A 52 10.87 1.36 19.38
N ILE A 53 10.67 2.40 18.57
CA ILE A 53 9.35 2.82 18.08
C ILE A 53 9.04 2.01 16.81
N PRO A 54 8.07 1.09 16.85
CA PRO A 54 7.74 0.26 15.69
C PRO A 54 7.09 1.09 14.57
N ARG A 55 7.09 0.57 13.35
CA ARG A 55 6.21 1.08 12.30
C ARG A 55 4.76 0.75 12.65
N TYR A 56 3.85 1.65 12.37
CA TYR A 56 2.41 1.44 12.63
C TYR A 56 1.89 0.16 11.93
N ASN A 57 2.23 -0.01 10.64
CA ASN A 57 2.03 -1.24 9.90
C ASN A 57 3.39 -1.84 9.56
N GLN A 58 3.48 -3.16 9.50
CA GLN A 58 4.70 -3.90 9.24
C GLN A 58 5.79 -3.63 10.29
N PRO A 59 5.47 -3.78 11.59
CA PRO A 59 6.39 -3.42 12.69
C PRO A 59 7.65 -4.27 12.72
N LYS A 60 7.56 -5.58 12.46
CA LYS A 60 8.70 -6.50 12.50
C LYS A 60 9.37 -6.59 11.14
N THR A 61 10.63 -6.17 11.05
CA THR A 61 11.50 -6.49 9.92
C THR A 61 11.94 -7.94 9.99
N VAL A 62 11.61 -8.70 8.96
CA VAL A 62 12.06 -10.08 8.76
C VAL A 62 13.50 -10.07 8.24
N ALA A 63 13.75 -9.34 7.14
CA ALA A 63 15.08 -9.16 6.57
C ALA A 63 15.15 -7.88 5.73
N CYS A 64 16.37 -7.37 5.55
CA CYS A 64 16.71 -6.41 4.51
C CYS A 64 17.70 -7.03 3.56
N LEU A 65 17.40 -6.94 2.26
CA LEU A 65 18.24 -7.42 1.19
C LEU A 65 18.66 -6.26 0.29
N THR A 66 19.88 -6.30 -0.20
CA THR A 66 20.36 -5.47 -1.29
C THR A 66 20.41 -6.31 -2.56
N GLY A 67 20.08 -5.72 -3.69
CA GLY A 67 20.02 -6.46 -4.95
C GLY A 67 19.97 -5.54 -6.14
N GLU A 68 19.56 -6.11 -7.27
CA GLU A 68 19.44 -5.43 -8.54
C GLU A 68 17.99 -5.43 -9.02
N PHE A 69 17.54 -4.28 -9.52
CA PHE A 69 16.27 -4.10 -10.21
C PHE A 69 16.57 -3.88 -11.69
N THR A 70 16.28 -4.89 -12.52
CA THR A 70 16.61 -4.88 -13.95
C THR A 70 15.34 -4.74 -14.77
N VAL A 71 15.21 -3.61 -15.48
CA VAL A 71 14.12 -3.35 -16.42
C VAL A 71 14.31 -4.19 -17.69
N ALA A 72 13.24 -4.83 -18.16
CA ALA A 72 13.28 -5.68 -19.34
C ALA A 72 13.68 -4.92 -20.61
N GLU A 73 14.47 -5.55 -21.49
CA GLU A 73 14.96 -4.94 -22.74
C GLU A 73 13.84 -4.63 -23.75
N SER A 74 12.81 -5.46 -23.79
CA SER A 74 11.73 -5.36 -24.74
C SER A 74 10.39 -5.22 -24.04
N LEU A 75 9.96 -3.96 -23.83
CA LEU A 75 8.65 -3.64 -23.27
C LEU A 75 7.74 -3.06 -24.36
N PRO A 76 6.44 -3.43 -24.39
CA PRO A 76 5.44 -2.71 -25.16
C PRO A 76 5.41 -1.22 -24.80
N ALA A 77 5.12 -0.36 -25.76
CA ALA A 77 5.19 1.10 -25.58
C ALA A 77 4.37 1.62 -24.39
N GLN A 78 3.22 1.00 -24.13
CA GLN A 78 2.31 1.35 -23.04
C GLN A 78 2.88 1.13 -21.63
N TYR A 79 3.98 0.40 -21.48
CA TYR A 79 4.69 0.20 -20.20
C TYR A 79 5.96 1.05 -20.10
N ARG A 80 6.43 1.66 -21.19
CA ARG A 80 7.68 2.43 -21.23
C ARG A 80 7.51 3.85 -20.71
N HIS A 81 7.30 3.99 -19.41
CA HIS A 81 7.16 5.27 -18.74
C HIS A 81 8.03 5.35 -17.49
N GLY A 82 8.60 6.52 -17.22
CA GLY A 82 9.38 6.80 -16.02
C GLY A 82 10.52 5.81 -15.79
N LEU A 83 10.49 5.05 -14.71
CA LEU A 83 11.49 4.02 -14.38
C LEU A 83 11.64 2.95 -15.48
N PHE A 84 10.57 2.67 -16.22
CA PHE A 84 10.50 1.61 -17.22
C PHE A 84 10.74 2.11 -18.66
N GLU A 85 11.13 3.38 -18.82
CA GLU A 85 11.30 3.99 -20.15
C GLU A 85 12.41 3.32 -20.97
N GLN A 86 13.48 2.91 -20.31
CA GLN A 86 14.65 2.27 -20.92
C GLN A 86 15.09 1.05 -20.12
N ALA A 87 15.62 0.05 -20.81
CA ALA A 87 16.30 -1.07 -20.19
C ALA A 87 17.52 -0.58 -19.38
N SER A 88 17.51 -0.87 -18.10
CA SER A 88 18.56 -0.46 -17.16
C SER A 88 18.53 -1.33 -15.93
N THR A 89 19.68 -1.44 -15.27
CA THR A 89 19.79 -2.09 -13.96
C THR A 89 20.06 -1.05 -12.88
N TYR A 90 19.32 -1.11 -11.79
CA TYR A 90 19.39 -0.18 -10.67
C TYR A 90 19.63 -0.92 -9.37
N PRO A 91 20.41 -0.35 -8.44
CA PRO A 91 20.49 -0.87 -7.08
C PRO A 91 19.12 -0.83 -6.39
N VAL A 92 18.77 -1.89 -5.70
CA VAL A 92 17.54 -1.96 -4.90
C VAL A 92 17.82 -2.40 -3.47
N THR A 93 17.09 -1.82 -2.52
CA THR A 93 16.97 -2.35 -1.16
C THR A 93 15.55 -2.84 -0.96
N ALA A 94 15.42 -4.10 -0.52
CA ALA A 94 14.13 -4.71 -0.19
C ALA A 94 14.04 -4.93 1.33
N ARG A 95 12.94 -4.48 1.95
CA ARG A 95 12.60 -4.78 3.34
C ARG A 95 11.42 -5.73 3.37
N PHE A 96 11.64 -6.94 3.84
CA PHE A 96 10.60 -7.93 4.13
C PHE A 96 10.11 -7.77 5.57
N ALA A 97 8.80 -7.86 5.79
CA ALA A 97 8.21 -7.60 7.09
C ALA A 97 6.92 -8.39 7.35
N ASN A 98 6.59 -8.58 8.63
CA ASN A 98 5.27 -9.03 9.07
C ASN A 98 4.34 -7.83 9.22
N ALA A 99 3.06 -7.97 8.83
CA ALA A 99 2.10 -6.87 8.86
C ALA A 99 1.71 -6.44 10.27
N THR A 100 1.55 -7.39 11.20
CA THR A 100 1.08 -7.11 12.57
C THR A 100 1.79 -7.94 13.65
N LYS A 101 2.39 -9.09 13.29
CA LYS A 101 2.90 -10.06 14.26
C LYS A 101 4.41 -9.96 14.45
N TRP A 102 4.84 -10.13 15.71
CA TRP A 102 6.26 -10.23 16.09
C TRP A 102 6.79 -11.66 16.00
N ASP A 103 5.92 -12.64 15.90
CA ASP A 103 6.26 -14.06 15.76
C ASP A 103 5.94 -14.54 14.35
N ASP A 104 6.96 -14.97 13.60
CA ASP A 104 6.86 -15.43 12.22
C ASP A 104 6.00 -16.69 12.08
N SER A 105 5.85 -17.48 13.14
CA SER A 105 5.05 -18.70 13.15
C SER A 105 3.54 -18.46 13.18
N GLU A 106 3.12 -17.24 13.50
CA GLU A 106 1.71 -16.85 13.50
C GLU A 106 1.19 -16.54 12.09
N LYS A 107 -0.12 -16.75 11.89
CA LYS A 107 -0.81 -16.28 10.68
C LYS A 107 -0.80 -14.77 10.61
N ASP A 108 -0.28 -14.22 9.51
CA ASP A 108 -0.23 -12.79 9.26
C ASP A 108 -0.15 -12.50 7.76
N LEU A 109 -0.43 -11.27 7.34
CA LEU A 109 0.02 -10.78 6.03
C LEU A 109 1.54 -10.55 6.08
N ARG A 110 2.15 -10.64 4.90
CA ARG A 110 3.56 -10.29 4.72
C ARG A 110 3.66 -9.04 3.86
N GLY A 111 4.69 -8.26 4.06
CA GLY A 111 4.93 -7.06 3.27
C GLY A 111 6.34 -7.00 2.74
N VAL A 112 6.47 -6.36 1.59
CA VAL A 112 7.75 -5.99 0.98
C VAL A 112 7.73 -4.51 0.64
N SER A 113 8.81 -3.81 0.98
CA SER A 113 9.05 -2.45 0.51
C SER A 113 10.34 -2.44 -0.28
N LEU A 114 10.28 -1.98 -1.53
CA LEU A 114 11.44 -1.79 -2.38
C LEU A 114 11.82 -0.31 -2.42
N LYS A 115 13.11 0.00 -2.36
CA LYS A 115 13.69 1.30 -2.69
C LYS A 115 14.66 1.10 -3.85
N VAL A 116 14.25 1.53 -5.04
CA VAL A 116 15.10 1.55 -6.23
C VAL A 116 15.87 2.86 -6.23
N SER A 117 17.20 2.81 -6.37
CA SER A 117 18.11 3.95 -6.23
C SER A 117 18.91 4.18 -7.52
N GLY A 118 19.57 5.35 -7.62
CA GLY A 118 20.36 5.69 -8.81
C GLY A 118 19.52 6.20 -10.00
N LEU A 119 18.26 6.57 -9.75
CA LEU A 119 17.37 7.09 -10.77
C LEU A 119 17.75 8.51 -11.17
N GLN A 120 17.48 8.85 -12.43
CA GLN A 120 17.60 10.21 -12.92
C GLN A 120 16.28 10.98 -12.72
N GLY A 121 16.37 12.29 -12.53
CA GLY A 121 15.21 13.17 -12.39
C GLY A 121 14.80 13.43 -10.93
N ASN A 122 13.86 14.37 -10.80
CA ASN A 122 13.31 14.76 -9.51
C ASN A 122 12.13 13.86 -9.15
N THR A 123 12.01 13.57 -7.86
CA THR A 123 10.83 12.90 -7.29
C THR A 123 9.76 13.91 -6.92
N ILE A 124 8.51 13.47 -6.83
CA ILE A 124 7.38 14.32 -6.40
C ILE A 124 7.41 14.63 -4.89
N TRP A 125 8.17 13.86 -4.12
CA TRP A 125 8.38 14.05 -2.69
C TRP A 125 9.65 13.30 -2.22
N GLY A 126 10.28 13.80 -1.14
CA GLY A 126 11.45 13.18 -0.53
C GLY A 126 12.75 13.44 -1.28
N GLU A 127 13.65 12.46 -1.30
CA GLU A 127 14.99 12.59 -1.89
C GLU A 127 14.96 12.25 -3.38
N SER A 128 15.62 13.06 -4.22
CA SER A 128 15.80 12.75 -5.65
C SER A 128 16.64 11.48 -5.84
N GLY A 129 16.47 10.82 -6.97
CA GLY A 129 17.29 9.67 -7.36
C GLY A 129 16.83 8.33 -6.77
N SER A 130 15.65 8.26 -6.15
CA SER A 130 15.09 6.98 -5.71
C SER A 130 13.58 6.92 -5.84
N GLN A 131 13.04 5.70 -5.94
CA GLN A 131 11.61 5.41 -5.94
C GLN A 131 11.28 4.26 -5.02
N ASP A 132 10.19 4.41 -4.25
CA ASP A 132 9.70 3.39 -3.36
C ASP A 132 8.48 2.69 -3.92
N PHE A 133 8.44 1.35 -3.76
CA PHE A 133 7.26 0.52 -4.03
C PHE A 133 6.93 -0.27 -2.77
N LEU A 134 5.66 -0.27 -2.38
CA LEU A 134 5.19 -0.93 -1.16
C LEU A 134 4.14 -1.98 -1.50
N PHE A 135 4.34 -3.19 -0.97
CA PHE A 135 3.55 -4.36 -1.29
C PHE A 135 3.05 -5.09 -0.05
N ASN A 136 1.93 -5.79 -0.22
CA ASN A 136 1.37 -6.76 0.72
C ASN A 136 1.10 -8.10 0.04
N SER A 137 1.07 -9.18 0.81
CA SER A 137 0.75 -10.54 0.32
C SER A 137 -0.76 -10.77 0.08
N TYR A 138 -1.52 -9.71 -0.21
CA TYR A 138 -2.91 -9.77 -0.62
C TYR A 138 -3.22 -8.60 -1.58
N PRO A 139 -4.01 -8.82 -2.65
CA PRO A 139 -4.14 -7.86 -3.75
C PRO A 139 -4.98 -6.61 -3.44
N ALA A 140 -5.69 -6.56 -2.31
CA ALA A 140 -6.53 -5.43 -1.91
C ALA A 140 -6.33 -5.07 -0.44
N LEU A 141 -6.77 -3.89 -0.03
CA LEU A 141 -6.93 -3.57 1.38
C LEU A 141 -8.22 -4.19 1.92
N PHE A 142 -8.31 -4.34 3.23
CA PHE A 142 -9.51 -4.89 3.87
C PHE A 142 -10.63 -3.86 4.01
N VAL A 143 -10.37 -2.58 3.74
CA VAL A 143 -11.32 -1.46 3.75
C VAL A 143 -11.23 -0.69 2.43
N ALA A 144 -12.35 -0.10 2.02
CA ALA A 144 -12.47 0.63 0.77
C ALA A 144 -11.83 2.02 0.85
N THR A 145 -12.13 2.77 1.89
CA THR A 145 -11.85 4.22 1.98
C THR A 145 -10.91 4.58 3.13
N PRO A 146 -10.26 5.76 3.09
CA PRO A 146 -9.48 6.25 4.22
C PRO A 146 -10.31 6.47 5.48
N GLU A 147 -11.60 6.81 5.37
CA GLU A 147 -12.52 6.96 6.49
C GLU A 147 -12.73 5.64 7.24
N GLU A 148 -12.98 4.56 6.53
CA GLU A 148 -13.08 3.22 7.11
C GLU A 148 -11.75 2.80 7.75
N PHE A 149 -10.62 3.11 7.09
CA PHE A 149 -9.31 2.83 7.66
C PHE A 149 -9.09 3.61 8.96
N LEU A 150 -9.51 4.87 9.04
CA LEU A 150 -9.48 5.67 10.26
C LEU A 150 -10.37 5.06 11.35
N GLY A 151 -11.55 4.56 11.01
CA GLY A 151 -12.42 3.80 11.92
C GLY A 151 -11.70 2.59 12.54
N PHE A 152 -10.99 1.83 11.72
CA PHE A 152 -10.14 0.73 12.18
C PHE A 152 -8.99 1.22 13.09
N MET A 153 -8.32 2.32 12.74
CA MET A 153 -7.24 2.90 13.57
C MET A 153 -7.74 3.31 14.95
N ARG A 154 -8.94 3.90 15.02
CA ARG A 154 -9.61 4.22 16.30
C ARG A 154 -9.83 2.97 17.16
N ALA A 155 -10.39 1.92 16.56
CA ALA A 155 -10.63 0.66 17.25
C ALA A 155 -9.34 -0.03 17.71
N ARG A 156 -8.27 0.02 16.90
CA ARG A 156 -6.95 -0.55 17.26
C ARG A 156 -6.30 0.19 18.43
N GLN A 157 -6.39 1.52 18.47
CA GLN A 157 -5.78 2.34 19.52
C GLN A 157 -6.38 2.08 20.90
N GLU A 158 -7.66 1.68 20.97
CA GLU A 158 -8.31 1.29 22.22
C GLU A 158 -7.69 0.02 22.83
N GLY A 159 -6.98 -0.79 22.04
CA GLY A 159 -6.17 -1.92 22.48
C GLY A 159 -6.96 -3.14 22.94
N ASP A 160 -8.28 -3.10 22.93
CA ASP A 160 -9.13 -4.20 23.35
C ASP A 160 -9.80 -4.93 22.18
N LYS A 161 -10.08 -6.22 22.39
CA LYS A 161 -10.74 -7.05 21.37
C LYS A 161 -12.18 -6.63 21.07
N LYS A 162 -12.85 -5.97 22.04
CA LYS A 162 -14.27 -5.58 21.87
C LYS A 162 -14.39 -4.45 20.87
N SER A 163 -13.48 -3.49 20.89
CA SER A 163 -13.46 -2.37 19.95
C SER A 163 -13.21 -2.83 18.52
N LEU A 164 -12.29 -3.78 18.31
CA LEU A 164 -12.11 -4.41 17.00
C LEU A 164 -13.33 -5.22 16.54
N ILE A 165 -13.94 -6.00 17.44
CA ILE A 165 -15.18 -6.73 17.15
C ILE A 165 -16.30 -5.74 16.79
N LYS A 166 -16.43 -4.64 17.54
CA LYS A 166 -17.42 -3.60 17.26
C LYS A 166 -17.20 -2.95 15.89
N PHE A 167 -15.97 -2.69 15.51
CA PHE A 167 -15.66 -2.17 14.18
C PHE A 167 -16.14 -3.12 13.07
N PHE A 168 -15.83 -4.43 13.17
CA PHE A 168 -16.20 -5.37 12.12
C PHE A 168 -17.69 -5.78 12.13
N LEU A 169 -18.32 -5.84 13.29
CA LEU A 169 -19.66 -6.41 13.50
C LEU A 169 -20.67 -5.42 14.08
N SER A 170 -20.46 -4.11 13.86
CA SER A 170 -21.44 -3.09 14.27
C SER A 170 -22.80 -3.35 13.59
N PRO A 171 -23.92 -3.32 14.35
CA PRO A 171 -25.25 -3.48 13.73
C PRO A 171 -25.68 -2.27 12.89
N PHE A 172 -25.00 -1.13 13.04
CA PHE A 172 -25.33 0.12 12.34
C PHE A 172 -24.44 0.38 11.14
N ASP A 173 -23.20 -0.15 11.17
CA ASP A 173 -22.21 0.01 10.11
C ASP A 173 -21.28 -1.22 10.12
N PRO A 174 -21.72 -2.35 9.54
CA PRO A 174 -20.97 -3.60 9.58
C PRO A 174 -19.90 -3.67 8.49
N HIS A 175 -18.64 -3.89 8.89
CA HIS A 175 -17.51 -4.13 7.97
C HIS A 175 -17.24 -5.65 7.82
N ILE A 176 -18.28 -6.44 7.51
CA ILE A 176 -18.17 -7.91 7.40
C ILE A 176 -17.25 -8.30 6.23
N GLY A 177 -17.32 -7.58 5.11
CA GLY A 177 -16.41 -7.77 3.98
C GLY A 177 -14.95 -7.59 4.39
N ALA A 178 -14.67 -6.55 5.16
CA ALA A 178 -13.34 -6.28 5.72
C ALA A 178 -12.85 -7.42 6.62
N LEU A 179 -13.71 -7.96 7.49
CA LEU A 179 -13.37 -9.11 8.34
C LEU A 179 -13.03 -10.35 7.49
N ILE A 180 -13.83 -10.65 6.48
CA ILE A 180 -13.59 -11.79 5.57
C ILE A 180 -12.25 -11.60 4.86
N THR A 181 -11.96 -10.40 4.36
CA THR A 181 -10.69 -10.08 3.71
C THR A 181 -9.51 -10.27 4.66
N VAL A 182 -9.58 -9.77 5.90
CA VAL A 182 -8.53 -9.97 6.91
C VAL A 182 -8.30 -11.46 7.21
N LEU A 183 -9.37 -12.26 7.29
CA LEU A 183 -9.25 -13.69 7.56
C LEU A 183 -8.63 -14.45 6.38
N LYS A 184 -8.99 -14.10 5.13
CA LYS A 184 -8.44 -14.71 3.92
C LYS A 184 -6.98 -14.31 3.67
N ALA A 185 -6.64 -13.05 3.96
CA ALA A 185 -5.33 -12.48 3.67
C ALA A 185 -4.23 -12.97 4.63
N ARG A 186 -4.59 -13.48 5.81
CA ARG A 186 -3.63 -13.94 6.82
C ARG A 186 -3.32 -15.40 6.66
N ASP A 187 -2.06 -15.72 6.39
CA ASP A 187 -1.62 -17.10 6.24
C ASP A 187 -0.25 -17.35 6.89
N LYS A 188 0.13 -18.63 6.94
CA LYS A 188 1.48 -19.09 7.32
C LYS A 188 2.26 -19.43 6.06
N HIS A 189 3.47 -18.93 5.98
CA HIS A 189 4.36 -19.17 4.84
C HIS A 189 5.67 -19.76 5.32
N ALA A 190 6.25 -20.64 4.51
CA ALA A 190 7.56 -21.21 4.78
C ALA A 190 8.66 -20.16 4.50
N SER A 191 8.53 -19.38 3.44
CA SER A 191 9.47 -18.32 3.07
C SER A 191 8.74 -17.09 2.51
N PRO A 192 9.17 -15.86 2.84
CA PRO A 192 8.64 -14.66 2.22
C PRO A 192 9.14 -14.45 0.78
N LEU A 193 10.14 -15.19 0.33
CA LEU A 193 10.64 -15.15 -1.06
C LEU A 193 9.76 -15.98 -2.01
N ASP A 194 8.89 -16.84 -1.49
CA ASP A 194 8.03 -17.73 -2.25
C ASP A 194 6.56 -17.25 -2.27
N ILE A 195 6.31 -15.99 -1.88
CA ILE A 195 4.98 -15.38 -1.81
C ILE A 195 4.84 -14.35 -2.93
N ARG A 196 3.67 -14.29 -3.54
CA ARG A 196 3.30 -13.17 -4.41
C ARG A 196 2.84 -11.96 -3.60
N TYR A 197 3.19 -10.75 -4.04
CA TYR A 197 2.85 -9.50 -3.40
C TYR A 197 2.22 -8.51 -4.38
N TRP A 198 1.39 -7.58 -3.87
CA TRP A 198 0.65 -6.58 -4.67
C TRP A 198 0.74 -5.20 -4.02
N SER A 199 0.73 -4.13 -4.84
CA SER A 199 0.74 -2.74 -4.36
C SER A 199 -0.55 -2.34 -3.64
N THR A 200 -1.63 -3.10 -3.78
CA THR A 200 -2.99 -2.90 -3.26
C THR A 200 -3.72 -1.65 -3.77
N VAL A 201 -3.03 -0.53 -3.88
CA VAL A 201 -3.55 0.77 -4.33
C VAL A 201 -2.83 1.22 -5.59
N PRO A 202 -3.51 2.01 -6.47
CA PRO A 202 -2.99 2.34 -7.79
C PRO A 202 -1.99 3.49 -7.80
N SER A 203 -1.20 3.55 -8.88
CA SER A 203 -0.32 4.66 -9.23
C SER A 203 -0.53 5.03 -10.70
N ALA A 204 -0.08 6.21 -11.11
CA ALA A 204 0.00 6.60 -12.50
C ALA A 204 1.07 5.79 -13.25
N LEU A 205 0.92 5.71 -14.56
CA LEU A 205 1.96 5.27 -15.50
C LEU A 205 1.95 6.20 -16.71
N ASP A 206 2.58 7.38 -16.56
CA ASP A 206 2.53 8.44 -17.57
C ASP A 206 3.75 9.36 -17.49
N SER A 207 4.64 9.29 -18.49
CA SER A 207 5.84 10.13 -18.59
C SER A 207 5.55 11.60 -18.88
N SER A 208 4.30 11.98 -19.22
CA SER A 208 3.94 13.39 -19.42
C SER A 208 3.76 14.15 -18.10
N LEU A 209 3.62 13.44 -16.98
CA LEU A 209 3.45 14.05 -15.67
C LEU A 209 4.73 14.75 -15.18
N SER A 210 4.58 15.93 -14.61
CA SER A 210 5.62 16.66 -13.89
C SER A 210 5.39 16.61 -12.38
N ALA A 211 6.40 16.98 -11.60
CA ALA A 211 6.32 16.93 -10.12
C ALA A 211 5.22 17.84 -9.52
N THR A 212 4.72 18.81 -10.26
CA THR A 212 3.68 19.76 -9.82
C THR A 212 2.33 19.50 -10.48
N GLN A 213 2.25 18.55 -11.41
CA GLN A 213 1.03 18.24 -12.14
C GLN A 213 0.16 17.26 -11.37
N VAL A 214 -1.11 17.54 -11.27
CA VAL A 214 -2.10 16.63 -10.71
C VAL A 214 -2.57 15.70 -11.84
N PRO A 215 -2.51 14.36 -11.63
CA PRO A 215 -3.07 13.41 -12.59
C PRO A 215 -4.54 13.69 -12.88
N THR A 216 -4.95 13.49 -14.13
CA THR A 216 -6.34 13.66 -14.58
C THR A 216 -7.05 12.30 -14.67
N PRO A 217 -8.38 12.26 -14.86
CA PRO A 217 -9.10 10.99 -15.04
C PRO A 217 -8.62 10.16 -16.24
N GLU A 218 -7.97 10.78 -17.23
CA GLU A 218 -7.42 10.12 -18.41
C GLU A 218 -6.01 9.56 -18.17
N THR A 219 -5.37 9.89 -17.03
CA THR A 219 -4.06 9.35 -16.68
C THR A 219 -4.15 7.84 -16.51
N GLN A 220 -3.32 7.09 -17.25
CA GLN A 220 -3.28 5.62 -17.12
C GLN A 220 -2.92 5.23 -15.69
N ALA A 221 -3.82 4.52 -15.03
CA ALA A 221 -3.58 3.97 -13.71
C ALA A 221 -3.09 2.53 -13.78
N VAL A 222 -2.26 2.14 -12.82
CA VAL A 222 -1.69 0.80 -12.72
C VAL A 222 -1.64 0.31 -11.28
N LYS A 223 -1.67 -1.01 -11.11
CA LYS A 223 -1.21 -1.70 -9.89
C LYS A 223 0.05 -2.50 -10.19
N TYR A 224 0.87 -2.72 -9.17
CA TYR A 224 2.13 -3.46 -9.26
C TYR A 224 2.03 -4.80 -8.53
N SER A 225 2.80 -5.81 -8.99
CA SER A 225 2.98 -7.07 -8.27
C SER A 225 4.44 -7.49 -8.23
N LEU A 226 4.77 -8.34 -7.26
CA LEU A 226 6.02 -9.10 -7.22
C LEU A 226 5.65 -10.58 -7.20
N THR A 227 6.13 -11.34 -8.18
CA THR A 227 5.88 -12.78 -8.30
C THR A 227 7.19 -13.53 -8.19
N PRO A 228 7.30 -14.57 -7.34
CA PRO A 228 8.52 -15.38 -7.26
C PRO A 228 8.92 -15.97 -8.60
N CYS A 229 10.21 -15.84 -8.98
CA CYS A 229 10.81 -16.44 -10.18
C CYS A 229 12.06 -17.27 -9.89
N SER A 230 12.40 -17.47 -8.62
CA SER A 230 13.51 -18.34 -8.23
C SER A 230 13.26 -19.79 -8.64
N THR A 231 14.32 -20.45 -9.07
CA THR A 231 14.28 -21.90 -9.35
C THR A 231 14.28 -22.74 -8.07
N TYR A 232 14.75 -22.17 -6.97
CA TYR A 232 14.72 -22.75 -5.64
C TYR A 232 13.51 -22.21 -4.86
N GLN A 233 12.80 -23.10 -4.18
CA GLN A 233 11.70 -22.74 -3.27
C GLN A 233 11.91 -23.42 -1.92
N THR A 234 11.49 -22.76 -0.86
CA THR A 234 11.56 -23.30 0.51
C THR A 234 10.27 -24.07 0.79
N GLU A 235 10.32 -25.40 0.63
CA GLU A 235 9.13 -26.25 0.79
C GLU A 235 8.74 -26.45 2.26
N GLU A 236 9.71 -26.43 3.18
CA GLU A 236 9.51 -26.69 4.61
C GLU A 236 10.05 -25.54 5.47
N ILE A 237 9.52 -25.42 6.69
CA ILE A 237 10.02 -24.47 7.68
C ILE A 237 11.43 -24.90 8.12
N VAL A 238 12.43 -24.06 7.78
CA VAL A 238 13.86 -24.35 8.01
C VAL A 238 14.18 -24.43 9.50
N GLU A 239 13.76 -23.39 10.27
CA GLU A 239 13.96 -23.31 11.72
C GLU A 239 12.65 -22.81 12.36
N PRO A 240 11.83 -23.69 12.96
CA PRO A 240 10.57 -23.30 13.59
C PRO A 240 10.79 -22.27 14.71
N GLY A 241 9.96 -21.20 14.75
CA GLY A 241 9.99 -20.23 15.82
C GLY A 241 9.79 -18.78 15.37
N LYS A 242 10.06 -17.87 16.30
CA LYS A 242 9.78 -16.43 16.12
C LYS A 242 10.48 -15.78 14.93
N ASN A 243 11.58 -16.37 14.44
CA ASN A 243 12.39 -15.81 13.34
C ASN A 243 12.49 -16.80 12.15
N GLN A 244 11.55 -17.73 12.03
CA GLN A 244 11.58 -18.76 10.98
C GLN A 244 11.62 -18.20 9.56
N LEU A 245 10.99 -17.05 9.28
CA LEU A 245 11.02 -16.43 7.95
C LEU A 245 12.38 -15.83 7.62
N ARG A 246 13.10 -15.28 8.62
CA ARG A 246 14.50 -14.86 8.43
C ARG A 246 15.40 -16.04 8.15
N ALA A 247 15.26 -17.13 8.90
CA ALA A 247 16.01 -18.35 8.65
C ALA A 247 15.76 -18.91 7.24
N ALA A 248 14.52 -18.86 6.78
CA ALA A 248 14.15 -19.27 5.42
C ALA A 248 14.82 -18.40 4.34
N ILE A 249 14.82 -17.07 4.47
CA ILE A 249 15.54 -16.19 3.53
C ILE A 249 17.03 -16.53 3.51
N LYS A 250 17.66 -16.65 4.68
CA LYS A 250 19.07 -17.00 4.79
C LYS A 250 19.40 -18.34 4.13
N SER A 251 18.60 -19.36 4.39
CA SER A 251 18.74 -20.66 3.76
C SER A 251 18.60 -20.58 2.24
N HIS A 252 17.57 -19.88 1.74
CA HIS A 252 17.35 -19.71 0.31
C HIS A 252 18.59 -19.10 -0.37
N LEU A 253 19.06 -17.93 0.13
CA LEU A 253 20.20 -17.23 -0.47
C LEU A 253 21.52 -18.01 -0.43
N THR A 254 21.69 -18.91 0.55
CA THR A 254 22.84 -19.81 0.60
C THR A 254 22.76 -20.90 -0.48
N HIS A 255 21.55 -21.29 -0.92
CA HIS A 255 21.37 -22.32 -1.93
C HIS A 255 21.31 -21.77 -3.35
N ALA A 256 20.65 -20.63 -3.55
CA ALA A 256 20.47 -20.01 -4.86
C ALA A 256 20.15 -18.52 -4.71
N PRO A 257 20.41 -17.70 -5.74
CA PRO A 257 19.89 -16.35 -5.82
C PRO A 257 18.37 -16.33 -5.76
N ALA A 258 17.81 -15.32 -5.07
CA ALA A 258 16.37 -15.11 -5.04
C ALA A 258 15.95 -14.15 -6.17
N CYS A 259 14.82 -14.43 -6.80
CA CYS A 259 14.28 -13.70 -7.94
C CYS A 259 12.80 -13.37 -7.72
N LEU A 260 12.42 -12.12 -8.01
CA LEU A 260 11.02 -11.66 -8.05
C LEU A 260 10.77 -10.94 -9.38
N GLU A 261 9.76 -11.35 -10.13
CA GLU A 261 9.27 -10.62 -11.29
C GLU A 261 8.43 -9.43 -10.83
N PHE A 262 8.76 -8.24 -11.32
CA PHE A 262 7.99 -7.02 -11.10
C PHE A 262 6.99 -6.85 -12.25
N GLY A 263 5.70 -6.97 -11.92
CA GLY A 263 4.60 -6.90 -12.87
C GLY A 263 3.82 -5.60 -12.78
N ILE A 264 3.26 -5.16 -13.91
CA ILE A 264 2.32 -4.03 -14.04
C ILE A 264 0.99 -4.56 -14.56
N GLN A 265 -0.10 -4.23 -13.88
CA GLN A 265 -1.48 -4.39 -14.31
C GLN A 265 -2.02 -3.02 -14.69
N LEU A 266 -2.44 -2.83 -15.94
CA LEU A 266 -3.09 -1.59 -16.38
C LEU A 266 -4.54 -1.55 -15.89
N GLN A 267 -5.04 -0.37 -15.54
CA GLN A 267 -6.47 -0.18 -15.31
C GLN A 267 -7.22 -0.41 -16.62
N GLY A 268 -8.20 -1.28 -16.58
CA GLY A 268 -9.19 -1.49 -17.65
C GLY A 268 -10.40 -0.58 -17.47
N ASP A 269 -11.59 -1.17 -17.26
CA ASP A 269 -12.81 -0.42 -17.00
C ASP A 269 -12.74 0.23 -15.60
N PRO A 270 -12.84 1.58 -15.49
CA PRO A 270 -12.79 2.26 -14.20
C PRO A 270 -13.94 1.88 -13.23
N ASP A 271 -15.08 1.44 -13.73
CA ASP A 271 -16.21 1.00 -12.90
C ASP A 271 -15.90 -0.35 -12.22
N GLU A 272 -15.12 -1.23 -12.88
CA GLU A 272 -14.70 -2.51 -12.35
C GLU A 272 -13.35 -2.41 -11.61
N MET A 273 -12.52 -1.41 -11.96
CA MET A 273 -11.19 -1.16 -11.42
C MET A 273 -11.07 0.25 -10.81
N PRO A 274 -11.86 0.57 -9.76
CA PRO A 274 -11.89 1.91 -9.18
C PRO A 274 -10.56 2.32 -8.55
N LEU A 275 -10.27 3.64 -8.55
CA LEU A 275 -9.09 4.22 -7.90
C LEU A 275 -9.31 4.45 -6.40
N ASP A 276 -10.53 4.75 -6.00
CA ASP A 276 -10.88 5.19 -4.65
C ASP A 276 -11.52 4.12 -3.77
N ASP A 277 -11.76 2.92 -4.32
CA ASP A 277 -12.10 1.73 -3.54
C ASP A 277 -10.90 0.78 -3.45
N ALA A 278 -10.18 0.86 -2.34
CA ALA A 278 -8.97 0.07 -2.12
C ALA A 278 -9.27 -1.42 -1.80
N SER A 279 -10.54 -1.78 -1.56
CA SER A 279 -10.95 -3.16 -1.28
C SER A 279 -11.24 -3.98 -2.55
N VAL A 280 -11.33 -3.33 -3.72
CA VAL A 280 -11.57 -4.00 -4.99
C VAL A 280 -10.28 -4.63 -5.53
N ILE A 281 -10.35 -5.92 -5.81
CA ILE A 281 -9.30 -6.64 -6.55
C ILE A 281 -9.55 -6.39 -8.03
N TRP A 282 -8.58 -5.82 -8.72
CA TRP A 282 -8.64 -5.69 -10.17
C TRP A 282 -8.47 -7.06 -10.81
N ASP A 283 -9.43 -7.41 -11.66
CA ASP A 283 -9.50 -8.73 -12.29
C ASP A 283 -8.33 -8.96 -13.25
N GLU A 284 -7.57 -10.05 -13.01
CA GLU A 284 -6.41 -10.41 -13.83
C GLU A 284 -6.80 -11.07 -15.16
N ASP A 285 -8.02 -11.61 -15.28
CA ASP A 285 -8.50 -12.18 -16.54
C ASP A 285 -8.84 -11.07 -17.55
N SER A 286 -9.35 -9.92 -17.08
CA SER A 286 -9.63 -8.76 -17.93
C SER A 286 -8.40 -7.87 -18.16
N SER A 287 -7.47 -7.78 -17.20
CA SER A 287 -6.21 -7.05 -17.33
C SER A 287 -5.08 -7.79 -16.59
N PRO A 288 -4.29 -8.62 -17.28
CA PRO A 288 -3.24 -9.40 -16.65
C PRO A 288 -2.03 -8.54 -16.24
N PHE A 289 -1.30 -9.00 -15.24
CA PHE A 289 0.02 -8.44 -14.93
C PHE A 289 1.02 -8.82 -16.02
N VAL A 290 1.76 -7.82 -16.50
CA VAL A 290 2.86 -8.00 -17.45
C VAL A 290 4.18 -7.73 -16.74
N THR A 291 5.11 -8.70 -16.78
CA THR A 291 6.45 -8.54 -16.19
C THR A 291 7.22 -7.47 -16.94
N VAL A 292 7.65 -6.43 -16.24
CA VAL A 292 8.40 -5.28 -16.80
C VAL A 292 9.82 -5.18 -16.25
N ALA A 293 10.10 -5.85 -15.13
CA ALA A 293 11.43 -5.90 -14.54
C ALA A 293 11.59 -7.17 -13.68
N THR A 294 12.83 -7.46 -13.30
CA THR A 294 13.17 -8.49 -12.32
C THR A 294 13.93 -7.86 -11.16
N VAL A 295 13.71 -8.37 -9.95
CA VAL A 295 14.47 -8.04 -8.75
C VAL A 295 15.24 -9.27 -8.34
N GLN A 296 16.57 -9.16 -8.28
CA GLN A 296 17.45 -10.27 -7.96
C GLN A 296 18.27 -9.98 -6.71
N PHE A 297 18.39 -10.99 -5.85
CA PHE A 297 19.16 -10.95 -4.62
C PHE A 297 20.16 -12.10 -4.62
N GLU A 298 21.44 -11.76 -4.54
CA GLU A 298 22.53 -12.72 -4.42
C GLU A 298 22.76 -13.14 -2.95
N ASP A 299 23.62 -14.13 -2.72
CA ASP A 299 24.04 -14.53 -1.38
C ASP A 299 24.63 -13.33 -0.62
N GLN A 300 24.10 -13.09 0.55
CA GLN A 300 24.49 -11.96 1.40
C GLN A 300 24.21 -12.21 2.88
N SER A 301 25.00 -11.60 3.76
CA SER A 301 24.71 -11.63 5.19
C SER A 301 23.48 -10.77 5.51
N ILE A 302 22.53 -11.35 6.25
CA ILE A 302 21.31 -10.67 6.71
C ILE A 302 21.22 -10.55 8.24
N ASP A 303 22.21 -11.07 8.95
CA ASP A 303 22.28 -11.09 10.43
C ASP A 303 23.18 -9.97 10.99
N ASP A 304 23.82 -9.19 10.13
CA ASP A 304 24.65 -8.07 10.53
C ASP A 304 23.83 -6.97 11.20
N ALA A 305 24.17 -6.66 12.45
CA ALA A 305 23.43 -5.70 13.26
C ALA A 305 23.41 -4.29 12.66
N GLN A 306 24.51 -3.87 12.02
CA GLN A 306 24.60 -2.55 11.38
C GLN A 306 23.66 -2.47 10.15
N SER A 307 23.62 -3.50 9.33
CA SER A 307 22.72 -3.58 8.18
C SER A 307 21.25 -3.58 8.62
N LEU A 308 20.91 -4.27 9.70
CA LEU A 308 19.56 -4.25 10.28
C LEU A 308 19.19 -2.87 10.82
N GLU A 309 20.08 -2.20 11.53
CA GLU A 309 19.86 -0.84 12.03
C GLU A 309 19.68 0.15 10.88
N GLN A 310 20.54 0.09 9.86
CA GLN A 310 20.40 0.89 8.65
C GLN A 310 19.07 0.64 7.94
N CYS A 311 18.60 -0.60 7.91
CA CYS A 311 17.30 -0.94 7.35
C CYS A 311 16.14 -0.36 8.16
N GLU A 312 16.20 -0.47 9.49
CA GLU A 312 15.17 0.10 10.36
C GLU A 312 15.13 1.64 10.30
N SER A 313 16.24 2.30 10.11
CA SER A 313 16.30 3.75 9.93
C SER A 313 15.77 4.22 8.57
N ARG A 314 15.77 3.36 7.53
CA ARG A 314 15.29 3.73 6.20
C ARG A 314 13.81 4.08 6.21
N GLN A 315 13.50 5.13 5.46
CA GLN A 315 12.12 5.53 5.18
C GLN A 315 11.67 4.87 3.87
N PHE A 316 10.44 4.36 3.89
CA PHE A 316 9.72 3.94 2.69
C PHE A 316 8.40 4.70 2.67
N ASN A 317 8.12 5.38 1.56
CA ASN A 317 6.90 6.17 1.38
C ASN A 317 6.43 6.04 -0.08
N PRO A 318 5.18 5.69 -0.36
CA PRO A 318 4.71 5.56 -1.74
C PRO A 318 4.83 6.85 -2.55
N TRP A 319 4.94 8.01 -1.90
CA TRP A 319 5.15 9.31 -2.56
C TRP A 319 6.64 9.63 -2.85
N GLN A 320 7.57 8.82 -2.37
CA GLN A 320 8.95 8.81 -2.84
C GLN A 320 8.96 8.18 -4.24
N SER A 321 8.59 8.95 -5.25
CA SER A 321 8.25 8.46 -6.59
C SER A 321 8.63 9.45 -7.66
N LEU A 322 8.99 8.96 -8.84
CA LEU A 322 9.07 9.77 -10.06
C LEU A 322 7.65 10.29 -10.44
N PRO A 323 7.53 11.44 -11.10
CA PRO A 323 6.24 11.98 -11.53
C PRO A 323 5.41 10.99 -12.36
N ALA A 324 6.05 10.24 -13.26
CA ALA A 324 5.41 9.23 -14.08
C ALA A 324 4.68 8.12 -13.29
N HIS A 325 5.01 7.95 -12.02
CA HIS A 325 4.47 6.93 -11.13
C HIS A 325 3.74 7.55 -9.92
N THR A 326 3.17 8.74 -10.07
CA THR A 326 2.44 9.44 -9.01
C THR A 326 1.37 8.53 -8.38
N PRO A 327 1.35 8.37 -7.05
CA PRO A 327 0.30 7.62 -6.36
C PRO A 327 -1.08 8.22 -6.61
N LEU A 328 -2.08 7.38 -6.93
CA LEU A 328 -3.45 7.80 -7.25
C LEU A 328 -4.43 7.43 -6.14
N GLY A 329 -5.55 8.16 -6.11
CA GLY A 329 -6.68 7.91 -5.22
C GLY A 329 -6.51 8.45 -3.79
N ARG A 330 -7.65 8.57 -3.10
CA ARG A 330 -7.76 9.16 -1.75
C ARG A 330 -6.97 8.39 -0.70
N MET A 331 -6.90 7.05 -0.82
CA MET A 331 -6.11 6.22 0.08
C MET A 331 -4.61 6.59 0.00
N ASN A 332 -4.08 6.81 -1.19
CA ASN A 332 -2.69 7.25 -1.35
C ASN A 332 -2.47 8.69 -0.87
N ALA A 333 -3.47 9.57 -1.01
CA ALA A 333 -3.36 10.96 -0.54
C ALA A 333 -3.08 11.02 0.97
N VAL A 334 -3.77 10.21 1.80
CA VAL A 334 -3.51 10.17 3.25
C VAL A 334 -2.17 9.48 3.58
N ARG A 335 -1.74 8.51 2.78
CA ARG A 335 -0.50 7.76 3.04
C ARG A 335 0.75 8.63 3.05
N LYS A 336 0.81 9.71 2.24
CA LYS A 336 1.96 10.63 2.20
C LYS A 336 2.38 11.11 3.59
N ALA A 337 1.45 11.74 4.29
CA ALA A 337 1.70 12.33 5.59
C ALA A 337 1.78 11.28 6.71
N VAL A 338 0.96 10.25 6.67
CA VAL A 338 0.94 9.16 7.66
C VAL A 338 2.28 8.43 7.71
N TYR A 339 2.86 8.12 6.53
CA TYR A 339 4.18 7.47 6.46
C TYR A 339 5.30 8.42 6.88
N ALA A 340 5.23 9.70 6.50
CA ALA A 340 6.20 10.71 6.93
C ALA A 340 6.19 10.89 8.46
N THR A 341 5.00 10.92 9.08
CA THR A 341 4.85 11.01 10.54
C THR A 341 5.53 9.85 11.26
N GLY A 342 5.25 8.61 10.84
CA GLY A 342 5.89 7.44 11.44
C GLY A 342 7.41 7.40 11.24
N ALA A 343 7.90 7.88 10.09
CA ALA A 343 9.33 7.98 9.82
C ALA A 343 10.00 9.05 10.73
N TYR A 344 9.36 10.22 10.88
CA TYR A 344 9.84 11.30 11.75
C TYR A 344 9.95 10.83 13.20
N GLN A 345 8.96 10.12 13.74
CA GLN A 345 9.01 9.60 15.10
C GLN A 345 10.20 8.66 15.33
N ARG A 346 10.48 7.75 14.37
CA ARG A 346 11.62 6.84 14.48
C ARG A 346 12.98 7.53 14.38
N ALA A 347 13.07 8.64 13.64
CA ALA A 347 14.31 9.38 13.46
C ALA A 347 14.65 10.30 14.66
N ASN A 348 13.65 10.69 15.45
CA ASN A 348 13.81 11.63 16.58
C ASN A 348 13.60 10.92 17.93
N ARG A 349 14.28 9.82 18.14
CA ARG A 349 14.30 9.02 19.37
C ARG A 349 15.12 9.69 20.47
#